data_45665522436d20babefda4bf5c04e5d9
#
_entry.id   45665522436d20babefda4bf5c04e5d9
#
_cell.length_a   1.000
_cell.length_b   1.000
_cell.length_c   1.000
_cell.angle_alpha   90.00
_cell.angle_beta   90.00
_cell.angle_gamma   90.00
#
_symmetry.space_group_name_H-M   'P 1'
#
loop_
_entity.id
_entity.type
_entity.pdbx_description
1 polymer ?
#
loop_
_entity_poly.entity_id
_entity_poly.type
_entity_poly.pdbx_seq_one_letter_code
_entity_poly.pdbx_strand_id
1 'polypeptide(L)'
;MKRFFIIISLLFFFHSLNAGPVFRITKTVKQSDGSSIVVTRVGADHLLYYITADGIPVYPDSNNDYCYAVFDDSGNVAASAMLAHDAAMRTPAESRMASEMSDSFFSFTDMRRMSRYGVGSLASASVKSMGDVRVAVILAEFKDLAFKEENDIERFYNHFNASSYTQEGGAGSVRDYFIAQSDSLFRPSFDIVAKVKVSENRSYYGRNSGGNDLRARAYISEATDSAVAKGVDFSKYLNDKGELFVIVIFPGHGEQVSGESSQLWASYYFSMSHTVGGIKLTSGLVMDELADYGLGEMFDGIGTLCHEFSHAIGLPDFYNTTSASNIFGMDAWSIMDYGQFNNLSRTPVGYTSYEREFMGWLKIDTLHNFKQKVTLAPLHSKEKHRALRIPNPADKTGNEYYLLENRQESPWYMKLYGEGMLVLHVDYNANSWASNTINNNYSHQRMTIIPADNMLTRLSSKASDYKGDPFPGLRDVTELSAATTPATKVYNGGVLDIKLKDIHEVNDSILFFYQCDGQLD
;
A
#
# COMPACT_ATOMS: atom_id res chain seq x y z
N MET A 1 -7.94 29.83 51.74
CA MET A 1 -8.02 28.45 51.22
C MET A 1 -8.00 28.52 49.70
N LYS A 2 -6.84 28.32 49.08
CA LYS A 2 -6.70 28.26 47.60
C LYS A 2 -6.90 26.81 47.18
N ARG A 3 -7.96 26.53 46.42
CA ARG A 3 -8.20 25.20 45.82
C ARG A 3 -7.31 25.07 44.59
N PHE A 4 -6.32 24.17 44.67
CA PHE A 4 -5.57 23.68 43.51
C PHE A 4 -6.45 22.70 42.74
N PHE A 5 -6.82 23.04 41.53
CA PHE A 5 -7.36 22.07 40.54
C PHE A 5 -6.17 21.37 39.87
N ILE A 6 -5.99 20.10 40.21
CA ILE A 6 -5.10 19.21 39.43
C ILE A 6 -5.86 18.79 38.19
N ILE A 7 -5.48 19.35 37.03
CA ILE A 7 -5.91 18.85 35.73
C ILE A 7 -5.04 17.61 35.46
N ILE A 8 -5.63 16.43 35.65
CA ILE A 8 -5.05 15.18 35.17
C ILE A 8 -5.27 15.17 33.66
N SER A 9 -4.24 15.53 32.89
CA SER A 9 -4.21 15.35 31.45
C SER A 9 -4.06 13.85 31.20
N LEU A 10 -5.17 13.18 30.87
CA LEU A 10 -5.15 11.83 30.31
C LEU A 10 -4.53 11.94 28.91
N LEU A 11 -3.23 11.66 28.82
CA LEU A 11 -2.56 11.38 27.57
C LEU A 11 -3.09 10.03 27.04
N PHE A 12 -4.11 10.08 26.19
CA PHE A 12 -4.46 8.95 25.36
C PHE A 12 -3.32 8.74 24.35
N PHE A 13 -2.51 7.73 24.59
CA PHE A 13 -1.59 7.22 23.59
C PHE A 13 -2.42 6.55 22.48
N PHE A 14 -2.70 7.27 21.42
CA PHE A 14 -3.25 6.69 20.21
C PHE A 14 -2.15 5.87 19.54
N HIS A 15 -2.35 4.57 19.47
CA HIS A 15 -1.48 3.64 18.76
C HIS A 15 -2.00 3.53 17.33
N SER A 16 -1.26 4.03 16.39
CA SER A 16 -1.57 3.88 14.97
C SER A 16 -0.81 2.67 14.41
N LEU A 17 -1.53 1.87 13.66
CA LEU A 17 -1.06 0.71 12.91
C LEU A 17 -1.21 1.04 11.43
N ASN A 18 -0.18 0.76 10.64
CA ASN A 18 -0.27 0.76 9.19
C ASN A 18 -0.27 -0.69 8.75
N ALA A 19 -1.31 -1.10 8.05
CA ALA A 19 -1.41 -2.40 7.44
C ALA A 19 -1.85 -2.21 6.00
N GLY A 20 -1.17 -2.88 5.07
CA GLY A 20 -1.46 -2.79 3.65
C GLY A 20 -2.86 -3.30 3.27
N PRO A 21 -3.30 -3.06 2.02
CA PRO A 21 -4.56 -3.57 1.51
C PRO A 21 -4.53 -5.10 1.39
N VAL A 22 -5.71 -5.71 1.31
CA VAL A 22 -5.87 -7.16 1.08
C VAL A 22 -5.82 -7.46 -0.41
N PHE A 23 -5.09 -8.51 -0.80
CA PHE A 23 -5.10 -8.99 -2.20
C PHE A 23 -6.52 -9.42 -2.60
N ARG A 24 -7.01 -8.90 -3.72
CA ARG A 24 -8.36 -9.16 -4.22
C ARG A 24 -8.45 -10.50 -4.92
N ILE A 25 -9.39 -11.34 -4.47
CA ILE A 25 -9.71 -12.62 -5.12
C ILE A 25 -11.22 -12.62 -5.37
N THR A 26 -11.61 -12.79 -6.64
CA THR A 26 -13.02 -12.95 -7.01
C THR A 26 -13.32 -14.41 -7.24
N LYS A 27 -14.40 -14.90 -6.63
CA LYS A 27 -14.87 -16.27 -6.79
C LYS A 27 -16.39 -16.33 -6.88
N THR A 28 -16.91 -17.37 -7.55
CA THR A 28 -18.33 -17.71 -7.53
C THR A 28 -18.54 -18.82 -6.53
N VAL A 29 -19.49 -18.63 -5.60
CA VAL A 29 -19.80 -19.59 -4.54
C VAL A 29 -21.23 -20.08 -4.73
N LYS A 30 -21.44 -21.40 -4.62
CA LYS A 30 -22.77 -22.00 -4.58
C LYS A 30 -23.22 -22.04 -3.14
N GLN A 31 -24.41 -21.51 -2.85
CA GLN A 31 -24.96 -21.37 -1.50
C GLN A 31 -25.94 -22.50 -1.18
N SER A 32 -26.26 -22.68 0.09
CA SER A 32 -27.10 -23.75 0.61
C SER A 32 -28.55 -23.72 0.09
N ASP A 33 -29.05 -22.54 -0.29
CA ASP A 33 -30.38 -22.37 -0.91
C ASP A 33 -30.40 -22.74 -2.42
N GLY A 34 -29.23 -23.11 -2.99
CA GLY A 34 -29.07 -23.46 -4.40
C GLY A 34 -28.74 -22.28 -5.31
N SER A 35 -28.74 -21.04 -4.81
CA SER A 35 -28.28 -19.87 -5.54
C SER A 35 -26.75 -19.87 -5.72
N SER A 36 -26.25 -18.97 -6.55
CA SER A 36 -24.82 -18.68 -6.66
C SER A 36 -24.59 -17.20 -6.46
N ILE A 37 -23.53 -16.84 -5.77
CA ILE A 37 -23.12 -15.45 -5.54
C ILE A 37 -21.67 -15.22 -6.00
N VAL A 38 -21.41 -14.08 -6.62
CA VAL A 38 -20.06 -13.65 -6.99
C VAL A 38 -19.54 -12.73 -5.90
N VAL A 39 -18.44 -13.11 -5.26
CA VAL A 39 -17.85 -12.34 -4.16
C VAL A 39 -16.39 -12.02 -4.45
N THR A 40 -15.97 -10.82 -4.10
CA THR A 40 -14.58 -10.36 -4.19
C THR A 40 -14.06 -10.08 -2.79
N ARG A 41 -12.93 -10.69 -2.42
CA ARG A 41 -12.21 -10.41 -1.18
C ARG A 41 -11.62 -9.02 -1.23
N VAL A 42 -11.84 -8.22 -0.19
CA VAL A 42 -11.37 -6.84 -0.07
C VAL A 42 -11.04 -6.52 1.38
N GLY A 43 -10.32 -5.45 1.59
CA GLY A 43 -10.00 -4.95 2.93
C GLY A 43 -8.68 -4.22 2.97
N ALA A 44 -8.39 -3.64 4.10
CA ALA A 44 -7.14 -3.01 4.48
C ALA A 44 -7.13 -2.80 6.00
N ASP A 45 -5.99 -2.57 6.61
CA ASP A 45 -5.92 -2.10 7.98
C ASP A 45 -6.64 -2.99 9.01
N HIS A 46 -6.38 -4.29 8.98
CA HIS A 46 -7.02 -5.29 9.86
C HIS A 46 -8.53 -5.45 9.65
N LEU A 47 -9.03 -5.08 8.48
CA LEU A 47 -10.41 -5.26 8.09
C LEU A 47 -10.49 -6.07 6.81
N LEU A 48 -10.77 -7.37 6.92
CA LEU A 48 -11.00 -8.26 5.79
C LEU A 48 -12.48 -8.58 5.69
N TYR A 49 -13.07 -8.41 4.51
CA TYR A 49 -14.44 -8.79 4.19
C TYR A 49 -14.56 -9.09 2.69
N TYR A 50 -15.77 -9.36 2.24
CA TYR A 50 -16.06 -9.59 0.83
C TYR A 50 -17.11 -8.61 0.36
N ILE A 51 -17.14 -8.34 -0.94
CA ILE A 51 -18.19 -7.56 -1.58
C ILE A 51 -18.82 -8.34 -2.73
N THR A 52 -20.10 -8.11 -2.96
CA THR A 52 -20.79 -8.55 -4.17
C THR A 52 -20.34 -7.75 -5.40
N ALA A 53 -20.74 -8.13 -6.60
CA ALA A 53 -20.40 -7.42 -7.83
C ALA A 53 -20.88 -5.95 -7.86
N ASP A 54 -21.93 -5.62 -7.12
CA ASP A 54 -22.47 -4.27 -6.93
C ASP A 54 -21.98 -3.58 -5.63
N GLY A 55 -20.96 -4.16 -4.96
CA GLY A 55 -20.25 -3.51 -3.86
C GLY A 55 -20.86 -3.67 -2.47
N ILE A 56 -21.89 -4.50 -2.29
CA ILE A 56 -22.49 -4.75 -0.97
C ILE A 56 -21.59 -5.64 -0.11
N PRO A 57 -21.28 -5.25 1.15
CA PRO A 57 -20.46 -6.05 2.05
C PRO A 57 -21.12 -7.36 2.44
N VAL A 58 -20.36 -8.46 2.35
CA VAL A 58 -20.78 -9.81 2.72
C VAL A 58 -19.67 -10.54 3.46
N TYR A 59 -20.04 -11.53 4.26
CA TYR A 59 -19.10 -12.35 5.01
C TYR A 59 -19.59 -13.79 5.09
N PRO A 60 -18.71 -14.82 5.04
CA PRO A 60 -19.13 -16.21 5.12
C PRO A 60 -19.58 -16.57 6.53
N ASP A 61 -20.65 -17.34 6.66
CA ASP A 61 -21.06 -17.97 7.90
C ASP A 61 -20.31 -19.29 8.16
N SER A 62 -20.67 -20.02 9.21
CA SER A 62 -20.07 -21.30 9.56
C SER A 62 -20.28 -22.42 8.53
N ASN A 63 -21.20 -22.25 7.59
CA ASN A 63 -21.47 -23.19 6.49
C ASN A 63 -20.79 -22.76 5.19
N ASN A 64 -20.03 -21.67 5.21
CA ASN A 64 -19.47 -20.98 4.05
C ASN A 64 -20.52 -20.37 3.10
N ASP A 65 -21.73 -20.10 3.58
CA ASP A 65 -22.72 -19.30 2.88
C ASP A 65 -22.41 -17.82 3.12
N TYR A 66 -22.46 -17.01 2.05
CA TYR A 66 -22.22 -15.58 2.17
C TYR A 66 -23.47 -14.83 2.59
N CYS A 67 -23.42 -14.25 3.78
CA CYS A 67 -24.46 -13.40 4.37
C CYS A 67 -24.05 -11.92 4.28
N TYR A 68 -24.99 -11.00 4.41
CA TYR A 68 -24.65 -9.57 4.53
C TYR A 68 -23.77 -9.35 5.75
N ALA A 69 -22.69 -8.57 5.59
CA ALA A 69 -21.70 -8.35 6.62
C ALA A 69 -22.21 -7.38 7.69
N VAL A 70 -21.90 -7.68 8.94
CA VAL A 70 -22.15 -6.85 10.13
C VAL A 70 -20.91 -6.83 11.01
N PHE A 71 -20.92 -6.03 12.07
CA PHE A 71 -19.91 -6.11 13.13
C PHE A 71 -20.49 -6.82 14.36
N ASP A 72 -19.70 -7.72 14.95
CA ASP A 72 -20.01 -8.33 16.24
C ASP A 72 -19.78 -7.35 17.41
N ASP A 73 -20.13 -7.77 18.63
CA ASP A 73 -19.96 -6.96 19.85
C ASP A 73 -18.49 -6.64 20.16
N SER A 74 -17.55 -7.38 19.58
CA SER A 74 -16.10 -7.16 19.67
C SER A 74 -15.59 -6.24 18.56
N GLY A 75 -16.44 -5.87 17.61
CA GLY A 75 -16.11 -5.05 16.46
C GLY A 75 -15.40 -5.80 15.33
N ASN A 76 -15.45 -7.12 15.27
CA ASN A 76 -14.98 -7.89 14.14
C ASN A 76 -16.07 -8.01 13.07
N VAL A 77 -15.66 -8.19 11.81
CA VAL A 77 -16.60 -8.49 10.73
C VAL A 77 -17.21 -9.88 10.95
N ALA A 78 -18.51 -9.98 10.84
CA ALA A 78 -19.26 -11.21 11.01
C ALA A 78 -20.38 -11.33 9.96
N ALA A 79 -20.83 -12.55 9.73
CA ALA A 79 -22.00 -12.83 8.91
C ALA A 79 -23.29 -12.48 9.69
N SER A 80 -24.21 -11.75 9.05
CA SER A 80 -25.56 -11.60 9.59
C SER A 80 -26.35 -12.91 9.45
N ALA A 81 -27.56 -12.95 10.02
CA ALA A 81 -28.47 -14.10 9.83
C ALA A 81 -29.13 -14.14 8.42
N MET A 82 -28.77 -13.24 7.51
CA MET A 82 -29.41 -13.10 6.21
C MET A 82 -28.48 -13.48 5.08
N LEU A 83 -28.86 -14.49 4.32
CA LEU A 83 -28.19 -14.93 3.12
C LEU A 83 -28.17 -13.80 2.07
N ALA A 84 -27.03 -13.57 1.45
CA ALA A 84 -26.87 -12.53 0.45
C ALA A 84 -26.98 -13.11 -0.96
N HIS A 85 -27.53 -12.31 -1.88
CA HIS A 85 -27.68 -12.70 -3.28
C HIS A 85 -27.07 -11.64 -4.21
N ASP A 86 -26.74 -12.03 -5.42
CA ASP A 86 -26.37 -11.09 -6.48
C ASP A 86 -27.54 -10.14 -6.79
N ALA A 87 -27.23 -8.91 -7.21
CA ALA A 87 -28.23 -7.85 -7.43
C ALA A 87 -29.42 -8.29 -8.30
N ALA A 88 -29.18 -9.14 -9.32
CA ALA A 88 -30.21 -9.65 -10.23
C ALA A 88 -31.19 -10.64 -9.55
N MET A 89 -30.82 -11.21 -8.43
CA MET A 89 -31.62 -12.20 -7.69
C MET A 89 -32.38 -11.60 -6.51
N ARG A 90 -32.02 -10.38 -6.08
CA ARG A 90 -32.65 -9.72 -4.92
C ARG A 90 -34.05 -9.27 -5.20
N THR A 91 -34.93 -9.47 -4.24
CA THR A 91 -36.23 -8.78 -4.23
C THR A 91 -36.04 -7.29 -3.94
N PRO A 92 -37.03 -6.42 -4.26
CA PRO A 92 -36.96 -5.00 -3.91
C PRO A 92 -36.83 -4.75 -2.38
N ALA A 93 -37.38 -5.64 -1.55
CA ALA A 93 -37.24 -5.56 -0.09
C ALA A 93 -35.82 -5.90 0.35
N GLU A 94 -35.26 -6.96 -0.20
CA GLU A 94 -33.87 -7.38 0.06
C GLU A 94 -32.87 -6.34 -0.42
N SER A 95 -33.09 -5.71 -1.60
CA SER A 95 -32.21 -4.66 -2.12
C SER A 95 -32.16 -3.43 -1.20
N ARG A 96 -33.32 -3.03 -0.64
CA ARG A 96 -33.33 -1.92 0.35
C ARG A 96 -32.57 -2.29 1.61
N MET A 97 -32.82 -3.49 2.14
CA MET A 97 -32.17 -3.97 3.35
C MET A 97 -30.66 -4.14 3.17
N ALA A 98 -30.22 -4.66 2.02
CA ALA A 98 -28.80 -4.75 1.65
C ALA A 98 -28.13 -3.38 1.63
N SER A 99 -28.81 -2.36 1.08
CA SER A 99 -28.30 -0.97 1.07
C SER A 99 -28.18 -0.41 2.49
N GLU A 100 -29.22 -0.57 3.34
CA GLU A 100 -29.20 -0.10 4.72
C GLU A 100 -28.10 -0.78 5.56
N MET A 101 -27.91 -2.08 5.38
CA MET A 101 -26.82 -2.83 6.03
C MET A 101 -25.44 -2.38 5.53
N SER A 102 -25.31 -2.12 4.24
CA SER A 102 -24.08 -1.58 3.64
C SER A 102 -23.74 -0.20 4.20
N ASP A 103 -24.71 0.70 4.27
CA ASP A 103 -24.52 2.04 4.82
C ASP A 103 -24.12 1.99 6.31
N SER A 104 -24.75 1.10 7.08
CA SER A 104 -24.41 0.86 8.49
C SER A 104 -22.99 0.29 8.64
N PHE A 105 -22.61 -0.68 7.79
CA PHE A 105 -21.28 -1.28 7.80
C PHE A 105 -20.20 -0.24 7.52
N PHE A 106 -20.35 0.56 6.47
CA PHE A 106 -19.37 1.58 6.14
C PHE A 106 -19.32 2.73 7.14
N SER A 107 -20.46 3.15 7.68
CA SER A 107 -20.50 4.14 8.75
C SER A 107 -19.75 3.68 10.01
N PHE A 108 -19.91 2.43 10.41
CA PHE A 108 -19.18 1.86 11.54
C PHE A 108 -17.67 1.79 11.27
N THR A 109 -17.27 1.40 10.06
CA THR A 109 -15.86 1.37 9.68
C THR A 109 -15.22 2.76 9.70
N ASP A 110 -15.93 3.80 9.28
CA ASP A 110 -15.44 5.18 9.33
C ASP A 110 -15.24 5.69 10.76
N MET A 111 -16.09 5.30 11.70
CA MET A 111 -15.92 5.64 13.11
C MET A 111 -14.72 4.94 13.78
N ARG A 112 -14.32 3.76 13.32
CA ARG A 112 -13.17 3.01 13.88
C ARG A 112 -11.82 3.65 13.53
N ARG A 113 -11.78 4.54 12.57
CA ARG A 113 -10.57 5.11 12.02
C ARG A 113 -10.21 6.42 12.68
N MET A 114 -9.72 6.33 13.88
CA MET A 114 -9.10 7.47 14.52
C MET A 114 -7.69 7.70 13.97
N SER A 115 -7.42 8.95 13.65
CA SER A 115 -6.22 9.50 13.02
C SER A 115 -4.91 8.74 13.24
N ARG A 116 -4.24 8.41 12.14
CA ARG A 116 -2.90 7.83 12.11
C ARG A 116 -1.88 8.94 11.89
N TYR A 117 -1.12 9.27 12.92
CA TYR A 117 -0.03 10.22 12.80
C TYR A 117 1.32 9.48 12.81
N GLY A 118 2.26 9.88 11.95
CA GLY A 118 3.65 9.46 12.06
C GLY A 118 4.29 8.83 10.82
N VAL A 119 3.54 8.65 9.73
CA VAL A 119 4.06 8.28 8.40
C VAL A 119 3.97 9.46 7.44
N GLY A 120 4.50 9.31 6.23
CA GLY A 120 4.41 10.37 5.22
C GLY A 120 5.36 11.54 5.43
N SER A 121 6.46 11.32 6.16
CA SER A 121 7.52 12.30 6.35
C SER A 121 8.87 11.62 6.51
N LEU A 122 9.86 12.04 5.75
CA LEU A 122 11.25 11.58 5.91
C LEU A 122 11.83 11.94 7.29
N ALA A 123 11.34 13.00 7.92
CA ALA A 123 11.78 13.40 9.26
C ALA A 123 11.33 12.43 10.35
N SER A 124 10.21 11.72 10.15
CA SER A 124 9.69 10.69 11.07
C SER A 124 10.11 9.27 10.70
N ALA A 125 10.79 9.08 9.57
CA ALA A 125 11.24 7.77 9.11
C ALA A 125 12.12 7.07 10.15
N SER A 126 11.90 5.77 10.32
CA SER A 126 12.70 4.92 11.22
C SER A 126 14.02 4.52 10.58
N VAL A 127 14.04 4.44 9.26
CA VAL A 127 15.19 4.08 8.43
C VAL A 127 15.43 5.20 7.43
N LYS A 128 16.68 5.62 7.23
CA LYS A 128 17.01 6.63 6.21
C LYS A 128 16.83 6.06 4.81
N SER A 129 16.40 6.89 3.87
CA SER A 129 16.15 6.51 2.48
C SER A 129 17.38 6.58 1.56
N MET A 130 18.57 6.83 2.09
CA MET A 130 19.79 7.08 1.30
C MET A 130 21.00 6.34 1.85
N GLY A 131 21.90 5.95 0.96
CA GLY A 131 23.19 5.33 1.30
C GLY A 131 23.09 3.85 1.67
N ASP A 132 24.13 3.36 2.31
CA ASP A 132 24.19 1.99 2.83
C ASP A 132 23.46 1.94 4.18
N VAL A 133 22.54 1.02 4.31
CA VAL A 133 21.75 0.83 5.53
C VAL A 133 21.73 -0.65 5.87
N ARG A 134 21.93 -0.96 7.15
CA ARG A 134 21.77 -2.34 7.65
C ARG A 134 20.50 -2.45 8.47
N VAL A 135 19.73 -3.49 8.22
CA VAL A 135 18.48 -3.79 8.89
C VAL A 135 18.56 -5.16 9.54
N ALA A 136 18.20 -5.25 10.81
CA ALA A 136 18.12 -6.52 11.52
C ALA A 136 16.79 -7.21 11.23
N VAL A 137 16.86 -8.49 10.85
CA VAL A 137 15.72 -9.38 10.62
C VAL A 137 15.76 -10.52 11.62
N ILE A 138 14.66 -10.77 12.29
CA ILE A 138 14.50 -11.84 13.27
C ILE A 138 13.44 -12.81 12.76
N LEU A 139 13.77 -14.11 12.70
CA LEU A 139 12.80 -15.16 12.46
C LEU A 139 12.23 -15.59 13.82
N ALA A 140 10.96 -15.36 14.09
CA ALA A 140 10.37 -15.60 15.40
C ALA A 140 9.23 -16.60 15.34
N GLU A 141 9.48 -17.81 15.84
CA GLU A 141 8.48 -18.88 15.93
C GLU A 141 7.55 -18.66 17.12
N PHE A 142 6.27 -19.01 16.95
CA PHE A 142 5.32 -19.08 18.05
C PHE A 142 5.51 -20.36 18.87
N LYS A 143 4.93 -20.41 20.05
CA LYS A 143 4.94 -21.62 20.87
C LYS A 143 4.29 -22.82 20.17
N ASP A 144 3.27 -22.58 19.38
CA ASP A 144 2.43 -23.55 18.69
C ASP A 144 2.69 -23.67 17.18
N LEU A 145 3.53 -22.80 16.59
CA LEU A 145 3.81 -22.82 15.16
C LEU A 145 5.28 -22.48 14.88
N ALA A 146 5.92 -23.31 14.06
CA ALA A 146 7.30 -23.14 13.58
C ALA A 146 7.31 -22.91 12.06
N PHE A 147 8.42 -22.40 11.53
CA PHE A 147 8.66 -22.32 10.09
C PHE A 147 8.65 -23.70 9.45
N LYS A 148 8.20 -23.78 8.20
CA LYS A 148 8.02 -25.05 7.49
C LYS A 148 9.32 -25.68 7.00
N GLU A 149 10.28 -24.85 6.59
CA GLU A 149 11.50 -25.31 5.93
C GLU A 149 12.66 -25.44 6.93
N GLU A 150 13.48 -26.49 6.80
CA GLU A 150 14.69 -26.64 7.63
C GLU A 150 15.73 -25.55 7.33
N ASN A 151 15.80 -25.06 6.09
CA ASN A 151 16.75 -24.04 5.62
C ASN A 151 16.14 -22.64 5.56
N ASP A 152 15.20 -22.31 6.44
CA ASP A 152 14.51 -21.03 6.48
C ASP A 152 15.46 -19.82 6.53
N ILE A 153 16.52 -19.88 7.32
CA ILE A 153 17.50 -18.78 7.43
C ILE A 153 18.13 -18.47 6.07
N GLU A 154 18.59 -19.47 5.34
CA GLU A 154 19.19 -19.29 4.01
C GLU A 154 18.16 -18.81 2.99
N ARG A 155 16.94 -19.36 3.02
CA ARG A 155 15.86 -18.98 2.14
C ARG A 155 15.49 -17.51 2.34
N PHE A 156 15.27 -17.07 3.58
CA PHE A 156 15.00 -15.67 3.88
C PHE A 156 16.19 -14.77 3.56
N TYR A 157 17.43 -15.19 3.85
CA TYR A 157 18.59 -14.39 3.48
C TYR A 157 18.64 -14.14 1.97
N ASN A 158 18.41 -15.16 1.15
CA ASN A 158 18.36 -15.03 -0.30
C ASN A 158 17.20 -14.14 -0.77
N HIS A 159 16.03 -14.33 -0.20
CA HIS A 159 14.84 -13.52 -0.47
C HIS A 159 15.06 -12.02 -0.20
N PHE A 160 15.78 -11.72 0.86
CA PHE A 160 16.11 -10.34 1.21
C PHE A 160 17.28 -9.75 0.43
N ASN A 161 18.35 -10.53 0.14
CA ASN A 161 19.63 -9.96 -0.25
C ASN A 161 20.25 -10.51 -1.52
N ALA A 162 19.89 -11.72 -1.97
CA ALA A 162 20.60 -12.37 -3.07
C ALA A 162 20.40 -11.58 -4.37
N SER A 163 21.52 -11.26 -5.04
CA SER A 163 21.48 -10.55 -6.31
C SER A 163 20.81 -11.40 -7.38
N SER A 164 19.90 -10.79 -8.14
CA SER A 164 19.15 -11.45 -9.21
C SER A 164 18.37 -12.69 -8.71
N TYR A 165 17.82 -12.62 -7.52
CA TYR A 165 17.01 -13.69 -6.94
C TYR A 165 15.70 -13.86 -7.72
N THR A 166 15.62 -14.92 -8.51
CA THR A 166 14.48 -15.25 -9.36
C THR A 166 13.74 -16.52 -8.93
N GLN A 167 14.12 -17.11 -7.82
CA GLN A 167 13.34 -18.20 -7.23
C GLN A 167 11.91 -17.70 -6.99
N GLU A 168 10.95 -18.58 -7.02
CA GLU A 168 9.53 -18.25 -6.90
C GLU A 168 8.97 -17.40 -8.07
N GLY A 169 9.75 -17.12 -9.13
CA GLY A 169 9.30 -16.36 -10.31
C GLY A 169 9.27 -14.85 -10.13
N GLY A 170 10.07 -14.33 -9.22
CA GLY A 170 10.25 -12.88 -9.02
C GLY A 170 11.33 -12.27 -9.94
N ALA A 171 11.47 -10.96 -9.90
CA ALA A 171 12.47 -10.19 -10.66
C ALA A 171 13.78 -9.97 -9.90
N GLY A 172 13.81 -10.20 -8.59
CA GLY A 172 14.96 -10.01 -7.72
C GLY A 172 14.59 -10.09 -6.25
N SER A 173 15.57 -9.85 -5.38
CA SER A 173 15.38 -9.77 -3.93
C SER A 173 14.80 -8.41 -3.48
N VAL A 174 14.44 -8.29 -2.20
CA VAL A 174 14.07 -7.00 -1.58
C VAL A 174 15.16 -5.95 -1.79
N ARG A 175 16.42 -6.32 -1.59
CA ARG A 175 17.58 -5.45 -1.84
C ARG A 175 17.68 -5.02 -3.30
N ASP A 176 17.52 -5.94 -4.24
CA ASP A 176 17.55 -5.64 -5.69
C ASP A 176 16.46 -4.62 -6.05
N TYR A 177 15.26 -4.78 -5.48
CA TYR A 177 14.15 -3.84 -5.68
C TYR A 177 14.56 -2.42 -5.29
N PHE A 178 15.00 -2.19 -4.06
CA PHE A 178 15.35 -0.84 -3.57
C PHE A 178 16.56 -0.25 -4.30
N ILE A 179 17.57 -1.05 -4.65
CA ILE A 179 18.70 -0.61 -5.46
C ILE A 179 18.23 -0.14 -6.84
N ALA A 180 17.33 -0.89 -7.49
CA ALA A 180 16.80 -0.52 -8.80
C ALA A 180 15.91 0.73 -8.73
N GLN A 181 15.02 0.83 -7.71
CA GLN A 181 14.12 1.99 -7.60
C GLN A 181 14.85 3.30 -7.28
N SER A 182 15.96 3.22 -6.58
CA SER A 182 16.74 4.38 -6.14
C SER A 182 17.92 4.73 -7.04
N ASP A 183 18.10 4.08 -8.19
CA ASP A 183 19.34 4.20 -9.00
C ASP A 183 20.61 3.98 -8.18
N SER A 184 20.56 3.06 -7.22
CA SER A 184 21.64 2.73 -6.28
C SER A 184 21.96 3.84 -5.26
N LEU A 185 21.13 4.85 -5.11
CA LEU A 185 21.28 5.85 -4.05
C LEU A 185 20.92 5.30 -2.67
N PHE A 186 20.09 4.27 -2.61
CA PHE A 186 19.72 3.53 -1.40
C PHE A 186 20.10 2.06 -1.56
N ARG A 187 20.94 1.55 -0.67
CA ARG A 187 21.48 0.20 -0.71
C ARG A 187 21.26 -0.51 0.63
N PRO A 188 20.03 -0.95 0.93
CA PRO A 188 19.77 -1.68 2.16
C PRO A 188 20.42 -3.06 2.12
N SER A 189 20.81 -3.56 3.29
CA SER A 189 21.17 -4.95 3.52
C SER A 189 20.42 -5.47 4.75
N PHE A 190 19.94 -6.69 4.66
CA PHE A 190 19.07 -7.29 5.66
C PHE A 190 19.79 -8.49 6.30
N ASP A 191 20.17 -8.36 7.54
CA ASP A 191 20.88 -9.41 8.25
C ASP A 191 19.88 -10.26 9.04
N ILE A 192 19.80 -11.56 8.74
CA ILE A 192 19.03 -12.51 9.55
C ILE A 192 19.84 -12.76 10.84
N VAL A 193 19.55 -11.98 11.88
CA VAL A 193 20.39 -11.92 13.09
C VAL A 193 20.11 -13.04 14.08
N ALA A 194 18.89 -13.57 14.08
CA ALA A 194 18.50 -14.68 14.95
C ALA A 194 17.26 -15.40 14.43
N LYS A 195 17.17 -16.69 14.77
CA LYS A 195 15.92 -17.46 14.84
C LYS A 195 15.60 -17.69 16.31
N VAL A 196 14.43 -17.24 16.76
CA VAL A 196 13.99 -17.29 18.16
C VAL A 196 12.63 -17.97 18.27
N LYS A 197 12.23 -18.28 19.48
CA LYS A 197 10.89 -18.78 19.79
C LYS A 197 10.30 -17.92 20.90
N VAL A 198 9.11 -17.34 20.66
CA VAL A 198 8.39 -16.57 21.66
C VAL A 198 7.62 -17.48 22.63
N SER A 199 7.22 -16.96 23.77
CA SER A 199 6.67 -17.75 24.88
C SER A 199 5.23 -18.20 24.68
N GLU A 200 4.45 -17.48 23.84
CA GLU A 200 3.03 -17.70 23.70
C GLU A 200 2.63 -18.21 22.29
N ASN A 201 1.39 -18.66 22.18
CA ASN A 201 0.79 -19.11 20.93
C ASN A 201 0.52 -17.96 19.98
N ARG A 202 0.42 -18.25 18.68
CA ARG A 202 0.08 -17.27 17.64
C ARG A 202 -1.15 -16.44 18.01
N SER A 203 -2.21 -17.07 18.47
CA SER A 203 -3.47 -16.41 18.85
C SER A 203 -3.36 -15.47 20.07
N TYR A 204 -2.31 -15.56 20.86
CA TYR A 204 -2.06 -14.61 21.93
C TYR A 204 -1.61 -13.27 21.39
N TYR A 205 -0.74 -13.26 20.37
CA TYR A 205 -0.19 -12.03 19.79
C TYR A 205 -1.14 -11.39 18.78
N GLY A 206 -1.78 -12.21 17.93
CA GLY A 206 -2.60 -11.74 16.82
C GLY A 206 -4.06 -11.44 17.18
N ARG A 207 -4.55 -11.90 18.35
CA ARG A 207 -5.96 -11.65 18.70
C ARG A 207 -6.32 -10.18 18.56
N ASN A 208 -7.37 -9.92 17.78
CA ASN A 208 -7.89 -8.57 17.57
C ASN A 208 -8.61 -8.01 18.80
N SER A 209 -8.45 -6.71 19.00
CA SER A 209 -9.26 -5.90 19.90
C SER A 209 -9.59 -4.58 19.21
N GLY A 210 -10.87 -4.32 19.00
CA GLY A 210 -11.31 -3.17 18.22
C GLY A 210 -10.81 -3.21 16.77
N GLY A 211 -10.60 -4.42 16.21
CA GLY A 211 -10.13 -4.64 14.85
C GLY A 211 -8.64 -4.41 14.60
N ASN A 212 -7.82 -4.45 15.64
CA ASN A 212 -6.37 -4.34 15.52
C ASN A 212 -5.71 -5.43 16.36
N ASP A 213 -4.55 -5.90 15.93
CA ASP A 213 -3.72 -6.84 16.69
C ASP A 213 -3.38 -6.30 18.07
N LEU A 214 -3.91 -6.96 19.08
CA LEU A 214 -3.77 -6.50 20.46
C LEU A 214 -2.32 -6.48 20.93
N ARG A 215 -1.51 -7.42 20.46
CA ARG A 215 -0.16 -7.67 21.00
C ARG A 215 0.95 -7.81 19.96
N ALA A 216 0.78 -7.30 18.75
CA ALA A 216 1.83 -7.35 17.74
C ALA A 216 3.10 -6.61 18.20
N ARG A 217 2.97 -5.47 18.90
CA ARG A 217 4.12 -4.79 19.50
C ARG A 217 4.81 -5.61 20.59
N ALA A 218 4.05 -6.38 21.38
CA ALA A 218 4.62 -7.30 22.36
C ALA A 218 5.37 -8.44 21.67
N TYR A 219 4.86 -8.94 20.55
CA TYR A 219 5.56 -9.94 19.73
C TYR A 219 6.91 -9.43 19.22
N ILE A 220 6.95 -8.23 18.63
CA ILE A 220 8.19 -7.59 18.18
C ILE A 220 9.17 -7.42 19.34
N SER A 221 8.69 -6.91 20.49
CA SER A 221 9.53 -6.69 21.67
C SER A 221 10.12 -7.99 22.20
N GLU A 222 9.32 -9.03 22.37
CA GLU A 222 9.77 -10.32 22.88
C GLU A 222 10.73 -11.02 21.92
N ALA A 223 10.48 -10.97 20.61
CA ALA A 223 11.38 -11.49 19.59
C ALA A 223 12.76 -10.81 19.66
N THR A 224 12.76 -9.48 19.87
CA THR A 224 13.98 -8.68 19.97
C THR A 224 14.74 -8.97 21.27
N ASP A 225 14.05 -9.08 22.42
CA ASP A 225 14.65 -9.48 23.71
C ASP A 225 15.24 -10.89 23.62
N SER A 226 14.55 -11.81 22.96
CA SER A 226 15.01 -13.18 22.75
C SER A 226 16.27 -13.24 21.87
N ALA A 227 16.38 -12.34 20.90
CA ALA A 227 17.60 -12.22 20.09
C ALA A 227 18.79 -11.70 20.92
N VAL A 228 18.58 -10.70 21.79
CA VAL A 228 19.62 -10.24 22.73
C VAL A 228 20.04 -11.37 23.68
N ALA A 229 19.09 -12.14 24.21
CA ALA A 229 19.38 -13.28 25.07
C ALA A 229 20.24 -14.36 24.36
N LYS A 230 20.20 -14.43 23.02
CA LYS A 230 21.09 -15.26 22.19
C LYS A 230 22.42 -14.58 21.83
N GLY A 231 22.69 -13.39 22.34
CA GLY A 231 23.95 -12.66 22.13
C GLY A 231 23.97 -11.75 20.91
N VAL A 232 22.81 -11.41 20.32
CA VAL A 232 22.75 -10.44 19.21
C VAL A 232 23.09 -9.05 19.71
N ASP A 233 24.04 -8.40 19.04
CA ASP A 233 24.41 -7.00 19.24
C ASP A 233 23.71 -6.12 18.19
N PHE A 234 22.73 -5.32 18.63
CA PHE A 234 21.99 -4.42 17.76
C PHE A 234 22.66 -3.06 17.51
N SER A 235 23.83 -2.79 18.08
CA SER A 235 24.53 -1.50 17.91
C SER A 235 24.84 -1.15 16.44
N LYS A 236 24.87 -2.16 15.55
CA LYS A 236 25.16 -2.02 14.11
C LYS A 236 23.93 -1.59 13.28
N TYR A 237 22.75 -1.56 13.88
CA TYR A 237 21.45 -1.37 13.19
C TYR A 237 20.71 -0.11 13.65
N LEU A 238 21.41 0.77 14.37
CA LEU A 238 20.81 1.99 14.88
C LEU A 238 20.71 3.05 13.78
N ASN A 239 19.62 3.80 13.83
CA ASN A 239 19.49 5.02 13.04
C ASN A 239 20.35 6.17 13.62
N ASP A 240 20.35 7.32 12.93
CA ASP A 240 21.15 8.49 13.35
C ASP A 240 20.70 9.08 14.72
N LYS A 241 19.54 8.66 15.25
CA LYS A 241 19.03 9.04 16.58
C LYS A 241 19.42 8.03 17.67
N GLY A 242 20.16 6.97 17.31
CA GLY A 242 20.49 5.87 18.21
C GLY A 242 19.32 4.94 18.53
N GLU A 243 18.31 4.90 17.68
CA GLU A 243 17.10 4.11 17.84
C GLU A 243 17.12 2.88 16.90
N LEU A 244 16.46 1.81 17.34
CA LEU A 244 16.39 0.55 16.63
C LEU A 244 15.06 0.40 15.90
N PHE A 245 15.16 -0.07 14.65
CA PHE A 245 14.09 -0.65 13.86
C PHE A 245 14.43 -2.13 13.58
N VAL A 246 13.46 -3.03 13.65
CA VAL A 246 13.63 -4.46 13.32
C VAL A 246 12.53 -4.95 12.40
N ILE A 247 12.85 -5.97 11.60
CA ILE A 247 11.86 -6.77 10.86
C ILE A 247 11.74 -8.10 11.61
N VAL A 248 10.51 -8.52 11.90
CA VAL A 248 10.21 -9.81 12.53
C VAL A 248 9.34 -10.64 11.59
N ILE A 249 9.85 -11.78 11.15
CA ILE A 249 9.11 -12.72 10.31
C ILE A 249 8.46 -13.77 11.21
N PHE A 250 7.17 -14.03 10.99
CA PHE A 250 6.45 -15.09 11.69
C PHE A 250 6.08 -16.24 10.76
N PRO A 251 6.02 -17.49 11.27
CA PRO A 251 5.67 -18.65 10.48
C PRO A 251 4.19 -18.69 10.09
N GLY A 252 3.91 -19.26 8.92
CA GLY A 252 2.57 -19.44 8.40
C GLY A 252 1.97 -18.17 7.77
N HIS A 253 0.64 -18.11 7.69
CA HIS A 253 -0.11 -17.01 7.10
C HIS A 253 -0.42 -15.92 8.10
N GLY A 254 -0.52 -14.68 7.62
CA GLY A 254 -1.13 -13.57 8.33
C GLY A 254 -2.66 -13.52 8.20
N GLU A 255 -3.30 -12.66 9.01
CA GLU A 255 -4.74 -12.42 8.98
C GLU A 255 -5.21 -11.90 7.61
N GLN A 256 -4.39 -11.09 6.93
CA GLN A 256 -4.70 -10.56 5.59
C GLN A 256 -4.89 -11.65 4.53
N VAL A 257 -4.37 -12.85 4.79
CA VAL A 257 -4.52 -14.01 3.92
C VAL A 257 -5.66 -14.90 4.38
N SER A 258 -5.67 -15.26 5.65
CA SER A 258 -6.59 -16.25 6.23
C SER A 258 -7.95 -15.68 6.60
N GLY A 259 -8.02 -14.41 6.98
CA GLY A 259 -9.20 -13.79 7.60
C GLY A 259 -9.40 -14.15 9.07
N GLU A 260 -8.45 -14.87 9.66
CA GLU A 260 -8.56 -15.33 11.05
C GLU A 260 -8.10 -14.23 12.02
N SER A 261 -9.03 -13.59 12.70
CA SER A 261 -8.80 -12.48 13.65
C SER A 261 -7.96 -12.84 14.89
N SER A 262 -7.46 -14.05 14.94
CA SER A 262 -6.49 -14.53 15.94
C SER A 262 -5.05 -14.59 15.41
N GLN A 263 -4.83 -14.20 14.16
CA GLN A 263 -3.52 -14.18 13.52
C GLN A 263 -3.01 -12.74 13.40
N LEU A 264 -1.68 -12.58 13.34
CA LEU A 264 -1.07 -11.28 13.10
C LEU A 264 -1.33 -10.82 11.67
N TRP A 265 -1.53 -9.53 11.51
CA TRP A 265 -1.53 -8.87 10.20
C TRP A 265 -0.13 -8.36 9.87
N ALA A 266 0.38 -8.65 8.66
CA ALA A 266 1.65 -8.10 8.17
C ALA A 266 1.56 -6.57 8.13
N SER A 267 2.44 -5.87 8.88
CA SER A 267 2.26 -4.44 9.10
C SER A 267 3.51 -3.78 9.68
N TYR A 268 3.68 -2.48 9.39
CA TYR A 268 4.64 -1.61 10.03
C TYR A 268 4.09 -0.98 11.31
N TYR A 269 4.83 -1.10 12.40
CA TYR A 269 4.51 -0.58 13.74
C TYR A 269 5.50 0.50 14.13
N PHE A 270 5.03 1.70 14.34
CA PHE A 270 5.83 2.84 14.83
C PHE A 270 5.39 3.29 16.23
N SER A 271 6.11 4.27 16.79
CA SER A 271 5.88 4.77 18.15
C SER A 271 5.88 3.66 19.21
N MET A 272 6.75 2.67 19.03
CA MET A 272 7.01 1.67 20.07
C MET A 272 7.79 2.31 21.23
N SER A 273 7.56 1.79 22.43
CA SER A 273 8.27 2.24 23.64
C SER A 273 8.80 1.02 24.39
N HIS A 274 9.85 0.40 23.82
CA HIS A 274 10.53 -0.72 24.42
C HIS A 274 12.04 -0.46 24.47
N THR A 275 12.71 -1.02 25.46
CA THR A 275 14.17 -0.92 25.58
C THR A 275 14.74 -2.32 25.63
N VAL A 276 15.61 -2.64 24.68
CA VAL A 276 16.27 -3.93 24.56
C VAL A 276 17.77 -3.76 24.63
N GLY A 277 18.45 -4.46 25.57
CA GLY A 277 19.89 -4.31 25.74
C GLY A 277 20.39 -2.88 25.95
N GLY A 278 19.56 -1.98 26.51
CA GLY A 278 19.87 -0.56 26.69
C GLY A 278 19.57 0.32 25.46
N ILE A 279 19.09 -0.24 24.36
CA ILE A 279 18.78 0.45 23.12
C ILE A 279 17.25 0.67 23.01
N LYS A 280 16.82 1.82 22.55
CA LYS A 280 15.39 2.10 22.30
C LYS A 280 14.93 1.44 21.01
N LEU A 281 13.98 0.51 21.11
CA LEU A 281 13.22 -0.04 19.99
C LEU A 281 11.99 0.86 19.78
N THR A 282 11.99 1.65 18.69
CA THR A 282 10.96 2.66 18.43
C THR A 282 10.00 2.25 17.34
N SER A 283 10.37 1.26 16.53
CA SER A 283 9.53 0.76 15.43
C SER A 283 9.93 -0.65 15.03
N GLY A 284 9.03 -1.34 14.37
CA GLY A 284 9.27 -2.66 13.82
C GLY A 284 8.24 -3.02 12.76
N LEU A 285 8.53 -4.04 12.01
CA LEU A 285 7.68 -4.57 10.97
C LEU A 285 7.47 -6.07 11.24
N VAL A 286 6.25 -6.55 11.13
CA VAL A 286 5.93 -7.98 11.15
C VAL A 286 5.50 -8.43 9.77
N MET A 287 5.99 -9.60 9.33
CA MET A 287 5.67 -10.21 8.05
C MET A 287 5.43 -11.70 8.20
N ASP A 288 4.56 -12.23 7.38
CA ASP A 288 4.30 -13.65 7.28
C ASP A 288 5.32 -14.40 6.39
N GLU A 289 5.45 -15.70 6.67
CA GLU A 289 6.23 -16.62 5.83
C GLU A 289 5.47 -16.96 4.55
N LEU A 290 4.16 -17.13 4.65
CA LEU A 290 3.33 -17.73 3.61
C LEU A 290 2.18 -16.80 3.21
N ALA A 291 1.81 -16.86 1.93
CA ALA A 291 0.65 -16.21 1.37
C ALA A 291 -0.24 -17.19 0.59
N ASP A 292 -1.48 -16.78 0.33
CA ASP A 292 -2.38 -17.43 -0.63
C ASP A 292 -3.06 -16.34 -1.48
N TYR A 293 -2.69 -16.30 -2.74
CA TYR A 293 -3.26 -15.39 -3.75
C TYR A 293 -4.36 -16.05 -4.59
N GLY A 294 -5.02 -17.09 -4.05
CA GLY A 294 -6.06 -17.86 -4.73
C GLY A 294 -5.54 -19.05 -5.55
N LEU A 295 -4.26 -19.35 -5.43
CA LEU A 295 -3.59 -20.48 -6.10
C LEU A 295 -3.12 -21.55 -5.12
N GLY A 296 -3.48 -21.42 -3.84
CA GLY A 296 -2.98 -22.24 -2.74
C GLY A 296 -1.79 -21.59 -2.02
N GLU A 297 -1.42 -22.21 -0.91
CA GLU A 297 -0.34 -21.73 -0.06
C GLU A 297 1.01 -21.72 -0.78
N MET A 298 1.71 -20.60 -0.68
CA MET A 298 3.05 -20.41 -1.23
C MET A 298 3.91 -19.57 -0.28
N PHE A 299 5.22 -19.60 -0.46
CA PHE A 299 6.12 -18.64 0.18
C PHE A 299 5.79 -17.24 -0.29
N ASP A 300 5.63 -16.28 0.63
CA ASP A 300 5.21 -14.94 0.24
C ASP A 300 6.24 -14.25 -0.66
N GLY A 301 5.75 -13.36 -1.52
CA GLY A 301 6.58 -12.52 -2.38
C GLY A 301 7.23 -11.38 -1.60
N ILE A 302 8.00 -10.54 -2.33
CA ILE A 302 8.66 -9.39 -1.71
C ILE A 302 7.76 -8.15 -1.63
N GLY A 303 6.58 -8.17 -2.27
CA GLY A 303 5.79 -6.96 -2.52
C GLY A 303 5.23 -6.33 -1.25
N THR A 304 4.57 -7.13 -0.40
CA THR A 304 4.05 -6.64 0.88
C THR A 304 5.19 -6.16 1.79
N LEU A 305 6.31 -6.89 1.81
CA LEU A 305 7.49 -6.47 2.56
C LEU A 305 8.07 -5.14 2.04
N CYS A 306 8.16 -4.95 0.72
CA CYS A 306 8.62 -3.69 0.12
C CYS A 306 7.66 -2.54 0.43
N HIS A 307 6.35 -2.78 0.43
CA HIS A 307 5.33 -1.80 0.84
C HIS A 307 5.53 -1.37 2.30
N GLU A 308 5.53 -2.33 3.23
CA GLU A 308 5.66 -2.05 4.66
C GLU A 308 7.02 -1.43 5.01
N PHE A 309 8.10 -1.85 4.35
CA PHE A 309 9.41 -1.23 4.54
C PHE A 309 9.46 0.19 3.96
N SER A 310 8.66 0.49 2.92
CA SER A 310 8.51 1.86 2.41
C SER A 310 7.90 2.82 3.44
N HIS A 311 7.04 2.33 4.33
CA HIS A 311 6.61 3.11 5.50
C HIS A 311 7.77 3.39 6.46
N ALA A 312 8.64 2.42 6.71
CA ALA A 312 9.80 2.60 7.58
C ALA A 312 10.77 3.66 7.04
N ILE A 313 10.87 3.83 5.72
CA ILE A 313 11.66 4.88 5.08
C ILE A 313 10.87 6.18 4.79
N GLY A 314 9.58 6.27 5.15
CA GLY A 314 8.82 7.51 5.25
C GLY A 314 7.69 7.72 4.26
N LEU A 315 7.30 6.74 3.41
CA LEU A 315 6.13 6.86 2.52
C LEU A 315 4.82 6.56 3.26
N PRO A 316 3.75 7.29 2.96
CA PRO A 316 2.39 6.97 3.39
C PRO A 316 1.69 6.07 2.38
N ASP A 317 0.50 5.57 2.73
CA ASP A 317 -0.38 4.88 1.81
C ASP A 317 -1.02 5.82 0.77
N PHE A 318 -1.16 5.34 -0.46
CA PHE A 318 -1.88 6.06 -1.52
C PHE A 318 -3.22 5.42 -1.88
N TYR A 319 -3.60 4.33 -1.24
CA TYR A 319 -4.99 3.87 -1.28
C TYR A 319 -5.86 4.66 -0.29
N ASN A 320 -7.16 4.53 -0.44
CA ASN A 320 -8.09 5.04 0.56
C ASN A 320 -7.99 4.20 1.83
N THR A 321 -7.44 4.76 2.90
CA THR A 321 -7.31 4.07 4.19
C THR A 321 -8.63 4.06 4.98
N THR A 322 -9.74 4.58 4.44
CA THR A 322 -11.08 4.33 4.93
C THR A 322 -11.63 3.03 4.35
N SER A 323 -12.71 2.48 4.90
CA SER A 323 -13.31 1.22 4.42
C SER A 323 -13.93 1.29 3.03
N ALA A 324 -13.94 2.45 2.39
CA ALA A 324 -14.44 2.61 1.04
C ALA A 324 -13.49 1.94 0.03
N SER A 325 -13.55 0.61 -0.01
CA SER A 325 -12.67 -0.26 -0.82
C SER A 325 -12.81 -0.08 -2.33
N ASN A 326 -13.80 0.67 -2.79
CA ASN A 326 -14.11 0.91 -4.19
C ASN A 326 -13.66 2.30 -4.69
N ILE A 327 -12.89 3.03 -3.90
CA ILE A 327 -12.28 4.30 -4.32
C ILE A 327 -10.90 4.02 -4.89
N PHE A 328 -10.69 4.44 -6.13
CA PHE A 328 -9.37 4.39 -6.76
C PHE A 328 -8.44 5.39 -6.07
N GLY A 329 -7.26 4.95 -5.66
CA GLY A 329 -6.17 5.80 -5.21
C GLY A 329 -5.14 5.93 -6.32
N MET A 330 -4.04 5.17 -6.19
CA MET A 330 -3.05 4.91 -7.22
C MET A 330 -3.15 3.49 -7.77
N ASP A 331 -3.87 2.61 -7.09
CA ASP A 331 -4.13 1.19 -7.40
C ASP A 331 -2.84 0.44 -7.84
N ALA A 332 -2.86 -0.25 -8.97
CA ALA A 332 -1.73 -1.03 -9.47
C ALA A 332 -0.49 -0.19 -9.86
N TRP A 333 -0.60 1.13 -9.90
CA TRP A 333 0.46 2.04 -10.34
C TRP A 333 1.46 2.43 -9.24
N SER A 334 1.16 2.18 -7.97
CA SER A 334 2.03 2.50 -6.83
C SER A 334 2.27 1.30 -5.94
N ILE A 335 3.51 1.16 -5.44
CA ILE A 335 3.85 0.20 -4.40
C ILE A 335 3.10 0.52 -3.09
N MET A 336 2.78 1.79 -2.84
CA MET A 336 2.04 2.24 -1.66
C MET A 336 0.51 2.10 -1.83
N ASP A 337 0.09 1.32 -2.82
CA ASP A 337 -1.28 0.86 -3.05
C ASP A 337 -1.24 -0.61 -3.54
N TYR A 338 -2.12 -1.04 -4.43
CA TYR A 338 -2.20 -2.43 -4.92
C TYR A 338 -1.02 -2.87 -5.80
N GLY A 339 -0.14 -1.98 -6.24
CA GLY A 339 1.05 -2.31 -7.00
C GLY A 339 2.02 -3.27 -6.29
N GLN A 340 1.90 -3.42 -4.98
CA GLN A 340 2.63 -4.43 -4.21
C GLN A 340 2.29 -5.87 -4.61
N PHE A 341 1.06 -6.11 -5.10
CA PHE A 341 0.60 -7.46 -5.46
C PHE A 341 0.89 -7.87 -6.89
N ASN A 342 1.60 -7.04 -7.64
CA ASN A 342 1.95 -7.38 -9.02
C ASN A 342 2.72 -8.72 -9.05
N ASN A 343 2.39 -9.59 -10.02
CA ASN A 343 2.93 -10.94 -10.13
C ASN A 343 2.81 -11.76 -8.82
N LEU A 344 1.66 -11.71 -8.15
CA LEU A 344 1.44 -12.41 -6.86
C LEU A 344 2.46 -11.97 -5.81
N SER A 345 2.67 -10.66 -5.67
CA SER A 345 3.65 -10.04 -4.76
C SER A 345 5.13 -10.35 -5.04
N ARG A 346 5.44 -11.12 -6.09
CA ARG A 346 6.82 -11.53 -6.43
C ARG A 346 7.61 -10.47 -7.19
N THR A 347 6.90 -9.62 -7.93
CA THR A 347 7.48 -8.53 -8.71
C THR A 347 6.64 -7.28 -8.51
N PRO A 348 6.73 -6.61 -7.34
CA PRO A 348 5.98 -5.40 -7.09
C PRO A 348 6.29 -4.32 -8.11
N VAL A 349 5.33 -3.43 -8.38
CA VAL A 349 5.52 -2.33 -9.31
C VAL A 349 6.64 -1.40 -8.83
N GLY A 350 7.39 -0.83 -9.77
CA GLY A 350 8.39 0.17 -9.43
C GLY A 350 7.79 1.46 -8.89
N TYR A 351 8.52 2.17 -8.06
CA TYR A 351 8.12 3.46 -7.52
C TYR A 351 7.73 4.44 -8.63
N THR A 352 6.68 5.22 -8.39
CA THR A 352 6.30 6.37 -9.22
C THR A 352 7.39 7.46 -9.18
N SER A 353 7.34 8.38 -10.12
CA SER A 353 8.21 9.57 -10.10
C SER A 353 8.03 10.39 -8.82
N TYR A 354 6.79 10.50 -8.31
CA TYR A 354 6.49 11.14 -7.03
C TYR A 354 7.22 10.46 -5.87
N GLU A 355 7.07 9.15 -5.74
CA GLU A 355 7.69 8.37 -4.66
C GLU A 355 9.22 8.46 -4.71
N ARG A 356 9.82 8.39 -5.90
CA ARG A 356 11.27 8.55 -6.09
C ARG A 356 11.76 9.94 -5.72
N GLU A 357 11.02 10.98 -6.09
CA GLU A 357 11.37 12.36 -5.73
C GLU A 357 11.22 12.59 -4.22
N PHE A 358 10.13 12.09 -3.62
CA PHE A 358 9.90 12.18 -2.18
C PHE A 358 11.03 11.53 -1.37
N MET A 359 11.56 10.39 -1.84
CA MET A 359 12.70 9.71 -1.24
C MET A 359 14.05 10.38 -1.51
N GLY A 360 14.10 11.38 -2.37
CA GLY A 360 15.34 12.02 -2.82
C GLY A 360 16.11 11.24 -3.89
N TRP A 361 15.48 10.25 -4.54
CA TRP A 361 16.11 9.40 -5.55
C TRP A 361 15.99 9.94 -6.98
N LEU A 362 15.07 10.85 -7.20
CA LEU A 362 14.84 11.49 -8.49
C LEU A 362 14.68 12.99 -8.32
N LYS A 363 15.33 13.75 -9.20
CA LYS A 363 15.04 15.17 -9.39
C LYS A 363 14.19 15.32 -10.64
N ILE A 364 13.00 15.92 -10.48
CA ILE A 364 12.03 16.11 -11.56
C ILE A 364 12.19 17.52 -12.13
N ASP A 365 12.38 17.62 -13.44
CA ASP A 365 12.43 18.90 -14.13
C ASP A 365 11.02 19.45 -14.36
N THR A 366 10.87 20.77 -14.27
CA THR A 366 9.60 21.45 -14.50
C THR A 366 9.52 21.96 -15.94
N LEU A 367 8.37 21.78 -16.59
CA LEU A 367 8.08 22.36 -17.88
C LEU A 367 7.72 23.85 -17.72
N HIS A 368 8.57 24.73 -18.25
CA HIS A 368 8.40 26.19 -18.14
C HIS A 368 8.10 26.87 -19.48
N ASN A 369 8.40 26.20 -20.60
CA ASN A 369 8.30 26.82 -21.92
C ASN A 369 6.87 26.75 -22.45
N PHE A 370 6.41 27.83 -23.07
CA PHE A 370 5.07 27.95 -23.64
C PHE A 370 4.76 26.93 -24.75
N LYS A 371 5.77 26.59 -25.57
CA LYS A 371 5.64 25.63 -26.68
C LYS A 371 6.93 24.88 -26.89
N GLN A 372 6.88 23.57 -26.79
CA GLN A 372 8.05 22.73 -27.07
C GLN A 372 7.67 21.30 -27.44
N LYS A 373 8.55 20.66 -28.23
CA LYS A 373 8.54 19.20 -28.35
C LYS A 373 9.21 18.60 -27.12
N VAL A 374 8.62 17.56 -26.60
CA VAL A 374 9.09 16.85 -25.41
C VAL A 374 9.31 15.39 -25.77
N THR A 375 10.42 14.83 -25.29
CA THR A 375 10.68 13.39 -25.28
C THR A 375 10.76 12.98 -23.82
N LEU A 376 9.86 12.09 -23.41
CA LEU A 376 9.80 11.53 -22.07
C LEU A 376 10.35 10.12 -22.08
N ALA A 377 11.54 9.94 -21.55
CA ALA A 377 12.23 8.65 -21.48
C ALA A 377 11.54 7.70 -20.48
N PRO A 378 11.74 6.38 -20.61
CA PRO A 378 11.22 5.41 -19.63
C PRO A 378 11.66 5.74 -18.20
N LEU A 379 10.75 5.66 -17.23
CA LEU A 379 11.03 6.00 -15.82
C LEU A 379 12.17 5.17 -15.21
N HIS A 380 12.32 3.92 -15.65
CA HIS A 380 13.38 3.02 -15.20
C HIS A 380 14.74 3.27 -15.88
N SER A 381 14.79 4.07 -16.94
CA SER A 381 16.03 4.41 -17.64
C SER A 381 16.92 5.33 -16.80
N LYS A 382 18.15 5.56 -17.26
CA LYS A 382 19.06 6.56 -16.67
C LYS A 382 19.13 7.84 -17.50
N GLU A 383 18.20 8.00 -18.43
CA GLU A 383 18.15 9.16 -19.31
C GLU A 383 17.58 10.38 -18.59
N LYS A 384 17.82 11.56 -19.19
CA LYS A 384 17.19 12.79 -18.74
C LYS A 384 15.71 12.80 -19.12
N HIS A 385 14.91 13.57 -18.37
CA HIS A 385 13.46 13.77 -18.64
C HIS A 385 12.66 12.45 -18.63
N ARG A 386 12.96 11.58 -17.67
CA ARG A 386 12.15 10.37 -17.41
C ARG A 386 10.93 10.65 -16.53
N ALA A 387 10.85 11.86 -15.98
CA ALA A 387 9.68 12.44 -15.35
C ALA A 387 9.70 13.95 -15.51
N LEU A 388 8.54 14.58 -15.63
CA LEU A 388 8.38 16.03 -15.81
C LEU A 388 7.24 16.56 -14.95
N ARG A 389 7.42 17.76 -14.39
CA ARG A 389 6.39 18.44 -13.61
C ARG A 389 5.71 19.54 -14.41
N ILE A 390 4.40 19.64 -14.29
CA ILE A 390 3.59 20.75 -14.78
C ILE A 390 2.91 21.38 -13.56
N PRO A 391 3.35 22.56 -13.09
CA PRO A 391 2.76 23.21 -11.92
C PRO A 391 1.37 23.76 -12.26
N ASN A 392 0.50 23.86 -11.23
CA ASN A 392 -0.76 24.58 -11.34
C ASN A 392 -0.53 26.05 -10.95
N PRO A 393 -0.58 27.03 -11.88
CA PRO A 393 -0.31 28.43 -11.58
C PRO A 393 -1.42 29.09 -10.73
N ALA A 394 -2.61 28.46 -10.64
CA ALA A 394 -3.68 28.92 -9.76
C ALA A 394 -3.43 28.55 -8.29
N ASP A 395 -2.64 27.53 -8.04
CA ASP A 395 -2.21 27.18 -6.68
C ASP A 395 -0.95 27.94 -6.27
N LYS A 396 -1.13 28.99 -5.46
CA LYS A 396 -0.02 29.84 -4.97
C LYS A 396 0.88 29.16 -3.94
N THR A 397 0.50 27.99 -3.45
CA THR A 397 1.33 27.19 -2.53
C THR A 397 2.33 26.31 -3.29
N GLY A 398 2.10 26.03 -4.58
CA GLY A 398 2.88 25.13 -5.41
C GLY A 398 2.69 23.65 -5.04
N ASN A 399 1.67 23.31 -4.27
CA ASN A 399 1.41 21.96 -3.81
C ASN A 399 0.60 21.13 -4.83
N GLU A 400 -0.16 21.78 -5.71
CA GLU A 400 -0.95 21.12 -6.74
C GLU A 400 -0.24 21.17 -8.10
N TYR A 401 -0.01 20.02 -8.71
CA TYR A 401 0.70 19.88 -9.97
C TYR A 401 0.43 18.54 -10.64
N TYR A 402 0.76 18.42 -11.92
CA TYR A 402 0.87 17.14 -12.61
C TYR A 402 2.31 16.65 -12.67
N LEU A 403 2.49 15.34 -12.59
CA LEU A 403 3.72 14.66 -12.97
C LEU A 403 3.44 13.77 -14.19
N LEU A 404 4.30 13.88 -15.19
CA LEU A 404 4.32 13.01 -16.34
C LEU A 404 5.44 12.00 -16.14
N GLU A 405 5.13 10.71 -16.25
CA GLU A 405 6.11 9.63 -16.19
C GLU A 405 5.82 8.58 -17.26
N ASN A 406 6.84 7.96 -17.81
CA ASN A 406 6.69 6.97 -18.86
C ASN A 406 6.94 5.57 -18.29
N ARG A 407 5.88 4.74 -18.30
CA ARG A 407 5.91 3.34 -17.88
C ARG A 407 6.16 2.44 -19.07
N GLN A 408 7.31 1.75 -19.07
CA GLN A 408 7.71 0.80 -20.09
C GLN A 408 8.17 -0.50 -19.41
N GLU A 409 8.15 -1.61 -20.16
CA GLU A 409 8.56 -2.92 -19.66
C GLU A 409 9.97 -2.87 -19.04
N SER A 410 10.10 -3.45 -17.87
CA SER A 410 11.37 -3.56 -17.14
C SER A 410 11.28 -4.75 -16.18
N PRO A 411 12.39 -5.17 -15.56
CA PRO A 411 12.33 -6.23 -14.55
C PRO A 411 11.32 -5.95 -13.42
N TRP A 412 11.09 -4.68 -13.06
CA TRP A 412 10.17 -4.25 -12.01
C TRP A 412 8.88 -3.61 -12.52
N TYR A 413 8.59 -3.79 -13.79
CA TYR A 413 7.34 -3.37 -14.38
C TYR A 413 6.96 -4.32 -15.52
N MET A 414 6.04 -5.19 -15.24
CA MET A 414 5.52 -6.12 -16.24
C MET A 414 4.49 -5.41 -17.13
N LYS A 415 4.54 -5.67 -18.43
CA LYS A 415 3.59 -5.16 -19.45
C LYS A 415 2.10 -5.47 -19.18
N LEU A 416 1.81 -6.08 -18.05
CA LEU A 416 0.47 -6.51 -17.68
C LEU A 416 -0.55 -5.37 -17.66
N TYR A 417 -0.12 -4.19 -17.15
CA TYR A 417 -0.99 -3.02 -16.94
C TYR A 417 -0.95 -2.00 -18.06
N GLY A 418 -0.24 -2.27 -19.16
CA GLY A 418 -0.08 -1.34 -20.28
C GLY A 418 1.19 -0.53 -20.20
N GLU A 419 1.52 0.17 -21.27
CA GLU A 419 2.71 0.99 -21.44
C GLU A 419 2.33 2.37 -21.92
N GLY A 420 3.16 3.37 -21.63
CA GLY A 420 2.96 4.74 -22.04
C GLY A 420 3.14 5.76 -20.93
N MET A 421 2.70 6.97 -21.19
CA MET A 421 2.77 8.09 -20.23
C MET A 421 1.61 8.04 -19.24
N LEU A 422 1.93 7.92 -17.96
CA LEU A 422 0.99 8.23 -16.88
C LEU A 422 1.04 9.72 -16.55
N VAL A 423 -0.12 10.27 -16.27
CA VAL A 423 -0.28 11.64 -15.77
C VAL A 423 -0.76 11.56 -14.33
N LEU A 424 0.12 11.79 -13.37
CA LEU A 424 -0.21 11.82 -11.96
C LEU A 424 -0.74 13.21 -11.58
N HIS A 425 -1.80 13.26 -10.80
CA HIS A 425 -2.31 14.48 -10.18
C HIS A 425 -1.96 14.45 -8.69
N VAL A 426 -1.16 15.41 -8.28
CA VAL A 426 -0.69 15.58 -6.90
C VAL A 426 -1.25 16.89 -6.34
N ASP A 427 -1.86 16.83 -5.16
CA ASP A 427 -2.24 17.98 -4.34
C ASP A 427 -1.71 17.75 -2.92
N TYR A 428 -0.42 18.07 -2.72
CA TYR A 428 0.28 17.77 -1.47
C TYR A 428 -0.32 18.53 -0.28
N ASN A 429 -0.56 17.81 0.81
CA ASN A 429 -0.96 18.40 2.08
C ASN A 429 -0.23 17.69 3.23
N ALA A 430 0.63 18.43 3.93
CA ALA A 430 1.48 17.86 4.99
C ALA A 430 0.69 17.13 6.08
N ASN A 431 -0.51 17.62 6.44
CA ASN A 431 -1.34 16.96 7.45
C ASN A 431 -1.92 15.64 6.94
N SER A 432 -2.40 15.60 5.67
CA SER A 432 -2.93 14.37 5.08
C SER A 432 -1.83 13.31 4.93
N TRP A 433 -0.61 13.72 4.56
CA TRP A 433 0.55 12.82 4.52
C TRP A 433 0.90 12.30 5.91
N ALA A 434 1.06 13.18 6.89
CA ALA A 434 1.40 12.80 8.26
C ALA A 434 0.33 11.95 8.96
N SER A 435 -0.94 12.10 8.59
CA SER A 435 -2.05 11.31 9.15
C SER A 435 -2.44 10.10 8.31
N ASN A 436 -1.72 9.83 7.21
CA ASN A 436 -2.00 8.73 6.30
C ASN A 436 -3.45 8.73 5.74
N THR A 437 -3.96 9.92 5.37
CA THR A 437 -5.34 10.12 4.91
C THR A 437 -5.43 10.75 3.52
N ILE A 438 -4.44 10.50 2.68
CA ILE A 438 -4.20 11.20 1.42
C ILE A 438 -5.39 11.11 0.47
N ASN A 439 -5.93 9.91 0.29
CA ASN A 439 -7.03 9.63 -0.64
C ASN A 439 -8.35 9.28 0.06
N ASN A 440 -8.53 9.67 1.33
CA ASN A 440 -9.74 9.36 2.10
C ASN A 440 -10.97 10.19 1.69
N ASN A 441 -10.75 11.30 1.00
CA ASN A 441 -11.83 12.07 0.39
C ASN A 441 -11.91 11.76 -1.12
N TYR A 442 -12.89 10.97 -1.53
CA TYR A 442 -13.05 10.55 -2.92
C TYR A 442 -13.34 11.71 -3.90
N SER A 443 -13.91 12.81 -3.42
CA SER A 443 -14.15 14.01 -4.24
C SER A 443 -12.94 14.94 -4.31
N HIS A 444 -11.89 14.67 -3.53
CA HIS A 444 -10.65 15.43 -3.47
C HIS A 444 -9.47 14.51 -3.16
N GLN A 445 -9.16 13.61 -4.09
CA GLN A 445 -8.00 12.73 -3.99
C GLN A 445 -6.72 13.53 -4.20
N ARG A 446 -5.75 13.34 -3.31
CA ARG A 446 -4.52 14.13 -3.30
C ARG A 446 -3.35 13.49 -4.02
N MET A 447 -3.47 12.21 -4.35
CA MET A 447 -2.50 11.45 -5.15
C MET A 447 -3.27 10.44 -5.98
N THR A 448 -3.43 10.72 -7.29
CA THR A 448 -4.16 9.87 -8.23
C THR A 448 -3.62 10.07 -9.64
N ILE A 449 -4.26 9.46 -10.65
CA ILE A 449 -3.91 9.63 -12.05
C ILE A 449 -5.04 10.32 -12.83
N ILE A 450 -4.68 10.87 -13.98
CA ILE A 450 -5.63 11.26 -15.05
C ILE A 450 -5.54 10.15 -16.10
N PRO A 451 -6.46 9.16 -16.11
CA PRO A 451 -6.39 8.02 -17.01
C PRO A 451 -6.79 8.41 -18.43
N ALA A 452 -6.08 7.91 -19.43
CA ALA A 452 -6.34 8.26 -20.83
C ALA A 452 -7.74 7.84 -21.29
N ASP A 453 -8.27 6.74 -20.78
CA ASP A 453 -9.63 6.28 -21.09
C ASP A 453 -10.74 6.91 -20.25
N ASN A 454 -10.39 7.84 -19.36
CA ASN A 454 -11.30 8.55 -18.43
C ASN A 454 -12.05 7.60 -17.47
N MET A 455 -11.48 6.45 -17.14
CA MET A 455 -12.06 5.48 -16.21
C MET A 455 -11.15 5.28 -15.00
N LEU A 456 -11.65 5.60 -13.80
CA LEU A 456 -11.01 5.32 -12.52
C LEU A 456 -11.89 4.36 -11.74
N THR A 457 -12.02 3.11 -12.22
CA THR A 457 -12.82 2.11 -11.54
C THR A 457 -11.95 1.09 -10.85
N ARG A 458 -12.00 1.08 -9.54
CA ARG A 458 -11.31 0.09 -8.70
C ARG A 458 -11.90 -1.31 -8.82
N LEU A 459 -13.15 -1.44 -9.27
CA LEU A 459 -13.84 -2.73 -9.38
C LEU A 459 -13.47 -3.52 -10.64
N SER A 460 -12.88 -2.89 -11.62
CA SER A 460 -12.42 -3.59 -12.80
C SER A 460 -10.98 -4.06 -12.63
N SER A 461 -10.73 -5.04 -11.81
CA SER A 461 -9.44 -5.74 -11.71
C SER A 461 -9.03 -6.47 -13.00
N LYS A 462 -9.55 -6.02 -14.15
CA LYS A 462 -9.19 -6.56 -15.45
C LYS A 462 -7.97 -5.83 -15.98
N ALA A 463 -6.93 -6.57 -16.34
CA ALA A 463 -5.74 -6.03 -17.00
C ALA A 463 -6.06 -5.13 -18.21
N SER A 464 -7.23 -5.29 -18.83
CA SER A 464 -7.71 -4.44 -19.93
C SER A 464 -8.08 -3.02 -19.52
N ASP A 465 -8.41 -2.79 -18.25
CA ASP A 465 -8.75 -1.47 -17.72
C ASP A 465 -7.47 -0.64 -17.51
N TYR A 466 -6.52 -1.18 -16.77
CA TYR A 466 -5.25 -0.52 -16.56
C TYR A 466 -4.49 -0.18 -17.86
N LYS A 467 -4.67 -0.99 -18.92
CA LYS A 467 -4.08 -0.69 -20.24
C LYS A 467 -4.66 0.55 -20.91
N GLY A 468 -5.80 1.02 -20.45
CA GLY A 468 -6.43 2.26 -20.88
C GLY A 468 -5.90 3.51 -20.15
N ASP A 469 -5.25 3.36 -19.00
CA ASP A 469 -4.78 4.49 -18.17
C ASP A 469 -3.63 5.30 -18.80
N PRO A 470 -2.56 4.69 -19.37
CA PRO A 470 -1.47 5.44 -19.97
C PRO A 470 -1.86 6.11 -21.28
N PHE A 471 -1.18 7.19 -21.64
CA PHE A 471 -1.25 7.85 -22.94
C PHE A 471 -0.10 7.36 -23.84
N PRO A 472 -0.32 7.06 -25.16
CA PRO A 472 -1.62 6.98 -25.82
C PRO A 472 -2.45 5.76 -25.40
N GLY A 473 -1.81 4.73 -24.81
CA GLY A 473 -2.42 3.53 -24.23
C GLY A 473 -3.30 2.72 -25.19
N LEU A 474 -4.09 1.83 -24.63
CA LEU A 474 -4.96 0.92 -25.40
C LEU A 474 -6.02 1.67 -26.23
N ARG A 475 -6.39 2.89 -25.85
CA ARG A 475 -7.42 3.70 -26.50
C ARG A 475 -6.88 4.66 -27.56
N ASP A 476 -5.55 4.69 -27.76
CA ASP A 476 -4.86 5.60 -28.69
C ASP A 476 -5.22 7.08 -28.47
N VAL A 477 -5.19 7.50 -27.18
CA VAL A 477 -5.54 8.87 -26.79
C VAL A 477 -4.29 9.75 -26.93
N THR A 478 -4.27 10.55 -27.99
CA THR A 478 -3.10 11.34 -28.41
C THR A 478 -3.13 12.80 -27.99
N GLU A 479 -4.17 13.23 -27.26
CA GLU A 479 -4.30 14.59 -26.74
C GLU A 479 -4.86 14.61 -25.32
N LEU A 480 -4.31 15.52 -24.48
CA LEU A 480 -4.83 15.88 -23.16
C LEU A 480 -4.84 17.40 -23.02
N SER A 481 -6.03 17.98 -22.76
CA SER A 481 -6.22 19.42 -22.61
C SER A 481 -7.45 19.73 -21.76
N ALA A 482 -7.71 21.01 -21.49
CA ALA A 482 -8.95 21.43 -20.81
C ALA A 482 -10.23 21.09 -21.59
N ALA A 483 -10.14 20.85 -22.91
CA ALA A 483 -11.27 20.57 -23.80
C ALA A 483 -11.44 19.09 -24.14
N THR A 484 -10.53 18.21 -23.72
CA THR A 484 -10.60 16.77 -23.98
C THR A 484 -11.36 16.01 -22.89
N THR A 485 -11.60 14.73 -23.14
CA THR A 485 -12.08 13.77 -22.14
C THR A 485 -11.11 12.58 -22.13
N PRO A 486 -10.31 12.41 -21.04
CA PRO A 486 -10.28 13.23 -19.82
C PRO A 486 -9.83 14.67 -20.06
N ALA A 487 -10.21 15.57 -19.15
CA ALA A 487 -9.75 16.95 -19.14
C ALA A 487 -8.64 17.16 -18.09
N THR A 488 -7.85 18.23 -18.26
CA THR A 488 -6.80 18.65 -17.31
C THR A 488 -7.37 19.24 -16.03
N LYS A 489 -8.14 18.47 -15.25
CA LYS A 489 -8.83 18.92 -14.04
C LYS A 489 -7.84 19.15 -12.89
N VAL A 490 -8.02 20.28 -12.20
CA VAL A 490 -7.30 20.63 -10.96
C VAL A 490 -8.31 21.19 -9.94
N TYR A 491 -7.98 21.13 -8.66
CA TYR A 491 -8.86 21.66 -7.60
C TYR A 491 -8.78 23.19 -7.53
N ASN A 492 -7.59 23.75 -7.64
CA ASN A 492 -7.39 25.19 -7.68
C ASN A 492 -7.47 25.69 -9.13
N GLY A 493 -8.53 26.42 -9.46
CA GLY A 493 -8.74 26.95 -10.82
C GLY A 493 -9.59 26.08 -11.74
N GLY A 494 -9.97 24.87 -11.33
CA GLY A 494 -10.88 23.96 -12.05
C GLY A 494 -10.24 23.19 -13.19
N VAL A 495 -9.49 23.83 -14.07
CA VAL A 495 -8.72 23.20 -15.17
C VAL A 495 -7.37 23.87 -15.32
N LEU A 496 -6.39 23.08 -15.71
CA LEU A 496 -5.05 23.53 -16.07
C LEU A 496 -5.03 23.85 -17.58
N ASP A 497 -4.72 25.11 -17.94
CA ASP A 497 -4.72 25.56 -19.34
C ASP A 497 -3.44 25.17 -20.06
N ILE A 498 -3.34 23.87 -20.31
CA ILE A 498 -2.27 23.23 -21.06
C ILE A 498 -2.82 22.33 -22.16
N LYS A 499 -1.99 22.03 -23.14
CA LYS A 499 -2.27 21.06 -24.19
C LYS A 499 -1.07 20.15 -24.38
N LEU A 500 -1.26 18.85 -24.23
CA LEU A 500 -0.36 17.81 -24.66
C LEU A 500 -0.95 17.22 -25.94
N LYS A 501 -0.23 17.33 -27.08
CA LYS A 501 -0.72 16.91 -28.39
C LYS A 501 0.25 15.98 -29.07
N ASP A 502 -0.24 15.23 -30.03
CA ASP A 502 0.54 14.30 -30.83
C ASP A 502 1.32 13.31 -29.92
N ILE A 503 0.66 12.85 -28.85
CA ILE A 503 1.26 11.91 -27.91
C ILE A 503 1.39 10.56 -28.62
N HIS A 504 2.62 10.09 -28.77
CA HIS A 504 2.93 8.82 -29.43
C HIS A 504 4.22 8.22 -28.88
N GLU A 505 4.39 6.93 -29.06
CA GLU A 505 5.57 6.18 -28.62
C GLU A 505 6.55 5.96 -29.77
N VAL A 506 7.83 6.16 -29.48
CA VAL A 506 8.94 5.85 -30.37
C VAL A 506 10.10 5.26 -29.55
N ASN A 507 10.46 4.01 -29.80
CA ASN A 507 11.55 3.31 -29.10
C ASN A 507 11.42 3.45 -27.57
N ASP A 508 10.29 3.06 -27.03
CA ASP A 508 9.94 3.11 -25.59
C ASP A 508 9.90 4.51 -24.99
N SER A 509 10.18 5.56 -25.76
CA SER A 509 10.03 6.94 -25.32
C SER A 509 8.68 7.52 -25.76
N ILE A 510 8.07 8.35 -24.93
CA ILE A 510 6.86 9.07 -25.30
C ILE A 510 7.21 10.46 -25.79
N LEU A 511 6.79 10.75 -27.02
CA LEU A 511 6.96 12.05 -27.66
C LEU A 511 5.63 12.78 -27.70
N PHE A 512 5.66 14.08 -27.40
CA PHE A 512 4.48 14.94 -27.50
C PHE A 512 4.87 16.39 -27.71
N PHE A 513 3.88 17.19 -28.12
CA PHE A 513 4.00 18.62 -28.19
C PHE A 513 3.30 19.24 -26.98
N TYR A 514 4.06 19.95 -26.14
CA TYR A 514 3.56 20.69 -24.99
C TYR A 514 3.27 22.14 -25.37
N GLN A 515 2.08 22.64 -24.99
CA GLN A 515 1.69 24.03 -25.11
C GLN A 515 1.00 24.49 -23.83
N CYS A 516 1.38 25.67 -23.36
CA CYS A 516 0.71 26.39 -22.29
C CYS A 516 0.38 27.81 -22.81
N ASP A 517 -0.88 28.23 -22.67
CA ASP A 517 -1.31 29.55 -23.17
C ASP A 517 -1.22 30.64 -22.07
N GLY A 518 -0.89 30.28 -20.82
CA GLY A 518 -0.62 31.17 -19.68
C GLY A 518 0.84 31.20 -19.25
N GLN A 519 1.22 32.17 -18.43
CA GLN A 519 2.56 32.26 -17.84
C GLN A 519 2.62 31.30 -16.65
N LEU A 520 3.49 30.30 -16.74
CA LEU A 520 3.87 29.44 -15.63
C LEU A 520 5.10 30.06 -14.94
N ASP A 521 4.89 31.06 -14.09
CA ASP A 521 5.96 31.70 -13.30
C ASP A 521 6.31 30.87 -12.06
#